data_3b88e3b368315d727fde01956175c294
#
_entry.id   3b88e3b368315d727fde01956175c294
#
_cell.length_a   1.000
_cell.length_b   1.000
_cell.length_c   1.000
_cell.angle_alpha   90.00
_cell.angle_beta   90.00
_cell.angle_gamma   90.00
#
_symmetry.space_group_name_H-M   'P 1'
#
loop_
_entity.id
_entity.type
_entity.pdbx_description
1 polymer ?
#
loop_
_entity_poly.entity_id
_entity_poly.type
_entity_poly.pdbx_seq_one_letter_code
_entity_poly.pdbx_strand_id
1 'polypeptide(L)'
;MITRRDLLGGLTATGGMGLLGLDARPAAAEPPPETTRIRLSKVPSVCVAPQYVAEEFLTAEGFTDVRYVGEKGAGVGGIPLAKAMGAGEVDVAMNFAAPLVVSLDAGEPIILLGGVHVGCFELFGSERVRTLSDLKGKTVAVPQLNSPQHTFIASIVTQIGLDPNRDITWLLHPPAEAKRLLAEGKIDGFLGFPPDPQELRARKIGRVLVNSAVDRPWSQYFCCLVSANREFVKRYPVATKRALRAILKGDQLCAVDPGRGARAFADRGFKGVPEYARQAMTEIPFGRWREYKPEETVRFYALRLREAGMVKGSPQKLIAEGTDWRFLNELRKELKG
;
A
#
# COMPACT_ATOMS: atom_id res chain seq x y z
N MET A 1 -50.57 38.53 50.77
CA MET A 1 -50.17 39.08 49.47
C MET A 1 -48.74 39.55 49.60
N ILE A 2 -47.79 38.77 49.10
CA ILE A 2 -46.38 39.08 49.12
C ILE A 2 -46.10 39.75 47.80
N THR A 3 -45.59 40.98 47.83
CA THR A 3 -45.35 41.79 46.63
C THR A 3 -43.99 41.49 46.06
N ARG A 4 -43.87 41.70 44.73
CA ARG A 4 -42.67 41.46 43.90
C ARG A 4 -41.41 42.22 44.32
N ARG A 5 -41.44 43.01 45.41
CA ARG A 5 -40.35 43.90 45.86
C ARG A 5 -39.49 43.28 47.01
N ASP A 6 -39.92 42.16 47.60
CA ASP A 6 -39.20 41.59 48.72
C ASP A 6 -38.16 40.52 48.33
N LEU A 7 -37.87 40.37 47.03
CA LEU A 7 -37.00 39.32 46.52
C LEU A 7 -35.62 39.84 46.05
N LEU A 8 -35.27 41.06 46.35
CA LEU A 8 -34.00 41.69 45.88
C LEU A 8 -33.09 42.18 47.03
N GLY A 9 -33.21 41.60 48.19
CA GLY A 9 -32.35 41.96 49.32
C GLY A 9 -31.78 40.75 50.03
N GLY A 10 -30.53 40.45 49.74
CA GLY A 10 -29.75 39.58 50.61
C GLY A 10 -29.25 38.25 50.01
N LEU A 11 -28.07 38.29 49.42
CA LEU A 11 -27.09 37.19 49.45
C LEU A 11 -25.73 37.65 48.89
N THR A 12 -25.02 38.43 49.69
CA THR A 12 -23.56 38.51 49.61
C THR A 12 -22.99 37.25 50.25
N ALA A 13 -22.79 36.21 49.49
CA ALA A 13 -21.99 35.05 49.89
C ALA A 13 -20.68 35.07 49.09
N THR A 14 -19.63 35.48 49.73
CA THR A 14 -18.23 35.25 49.35
C THR A 14 -17.97 33.78 49.24
N GLY A 15 -18.14 33.24 48.02
CA GLY A 15 -17.75 31.88 47.66
C GLY A 15 -16.64 31.99 46.60
N GLY A 16 -15.40 31.78 47.03
CA GLY A 16 -14.27 31.64 46.11
C GLY A 16 -14.48 30.47 45.15
N MET A 17 -14.93 30.78 43.94
CA MET A 17 -14.92 29.85 42.80
C MET A 17 -13.50 29.85 42.27
N GLY A 18 -12.74 28.82 42.69
CA GLY A 18 -11.51 28.43 42.00
C GLY A 18 -11.84 28.17 40.53
N LEU A 19 -11.47 29.13 39.69
CA LEU A 19 -11.35 28.94 38.27
C LEU A 19 -10.35 27.78 38.05
N LEU A 20 -10.85 26.54 37.93
CA LEU A 20 -10.14 25.51 37.23
C LEU A 20 -9.97 26.01 35.81
N GLY A 21 -8.87 26.70 35.55
CA GLY A 21 -8.40 27.06 34.23
C GLY A 21 -8.18 25.77 33.46
N LEU A 22 -9.20 25.33 32.75
CA LEU A 22 -9.00 24.45 31.59
C LEU A 22 -8.23 25.31 30.60
N ASP A 23 -6.90 25.27 30.70
CA ASP A 23 -6.01 25.66 29.60
C ASP A 23 -6.31 24.79 28.40
N ALA A 24 -7.41 25.03 27.73
CA ALA A 24 -7.65 24.61 26.38
C ALA A 24 -6.64 25.38 25.53
N ARG A 25 -5.38 24.95 25.55
CA ARG A 25 -4.41 25.41 24.55
C ARG A 25 -5.05 25.13 23.20
N PRO A 26 -5.31 26.16 22.38
CA PRO A 26 -5.79 25.92 21.02
C PRO A 26 -4.77 24.98 20.37
N ALA A 27 -5.24 23.84 19.90
CA ALA A 27 -4.39 22.93 19.14
C ALA A 27 -3.75 23.78 18.04
N ALA A 28 -2.43 24.01 18.15
CA ALA A 28 -1.72 24.83 17.17
C ALA A 28 -2.01 24.23 15.80
N ALA A 29 -2.56 25.02 14.89
CA ALA A 29 -2.84 24.57 13.54
C ALA A 29 -1.54 24.02 12.94
N GLU A 30 -1.62 22.85 12.31
CA GLU A 30 -0.47 22.25 11.66
C GLU A 30 0.12 23.23 10.63
N PRO A 31 1.44 23.47 10.63
CA PRO A 31 2.05 24.42 9.71
C PRO A 31 1.82 24.02 8.25
N PRO A 32 1.85 24.97 7.29
CA PRO A 32 1.75 24.65 5.88
C PRO A 32 2.89 23.71 5.46
N PRO A 33 2.71 22.92 4.38
CA PRO A 33 3.78 22.04 3.90
C PRO A 33 4.97 22.89 3.42
N GLU A 34 6.18 22.42 3.65
CA GLU A 34 7.43 23.10 3.27
C GLU A 34 7.61 23.18 1.75
N THR A 35 6.86 22.36 1.01
CA THR A 35 6.79 22.38 -0.45
C THR A 35 5.36 22.17 -0.92
N THR A 36 4.97 22.89 -1.97
CA THR A 36 3.66 22.75 -2.62
C THR A 36 3.69 21.79 -3.81
N ARG A 37 4.88 21.30 -4.16
CA ARG A 37 5.08 20.33 -5.25
C ARG A 37 5.28 18.94 -4.69
N ILE A 38 4.63 17.95 -5.34
CA ILE A 38 4.82 16.53 -5.05
C ILE A 38 4.78 15.72 -6.34
N ARG A 39 5.72 14.77 -6.47
CA ARG A 39 5.78 13.81 -7.58
C ARG A 39 5.40 12.43 -7.09
N LEU A 40 4.35 11.86 -7.67
CA LEU A 40 3.80 10.54 -7.38
C LEU A 40 4.08 9.60 -8.55
N SER A 41 4.04 8.29 -8.31
CA SER A 41 4.17 7.30 -9.39
C SER A 41 2.86 7.06 -10.13
N LYS A 42 2.95 6.67 -11.42
CA LYS A 42 1.82 6.24 -12.24
C LYS A 42 1.93 4.74 -12.52
N VAL A 43 1.45 3.90 -11.60
CA VAL A 43 1.53 2.44 -11.68
C VAL A 43 0.20 1.86 -12.20
N PRO A 44 0.19 1.02 -13.26
CA PRO A 44 -1.02 0.47 -13.87
C PRO A 44 -1.60 -0.71 -13.06
N SER A 45 -1.92 -0.48 -11.80
CA SER A 45 -2.57 -1.47 -10.93
C SER A 45 -3.71 -0.83 -10.16
N VAL A 46 -4.87 -1.46 -10.19
CA VAL A 46 -6.09 -0.95 -9.53
C VAL A 46 -5.90 -0.83 -8.02
N CYS A 47 -5.08 -1.67 -7.42
CA CYS A 47 -4.79 -1.61 -5.98
C CYS A 47 -4.06 -0.32 -5.54
N VAL A 48 -3.53 0.45 -6.50
CA VAL A 48 -2.90 1.77 -6.25
C VAL A 48 -3.93 2.92 -6.36
N ALA A 49 -5.20 2.63 -6.65
CA ALA A 49 -6.25 3.64 -6.76
C ALA A 49 -6.34 4.64 -5.58
N PRO A 50 -6.09 4.26 -4.30
CA PRO A 50 -6.05 5.22 -3.20
C PRO A 50 -5.14 6.42 -3.45
N GLN A 51 -3.99 6.21 -4.09
CA GLN A 51 -3.06 7.29 -4.45
C GLN A 51 -3.65 8.22 -5.52
N TYR A 52 -4.43 7.69 -6.47
CA TYR A 52 -5.06 8.51 -7.52
C TYR A 52 -6.25 9.30 -6.98
N VAL A 53 -7.04 8.69 -6.11
CA VAL A 53 -8.13 9.35 -5.38
C VAL A 53 -7.59 10.41 -4.42
N ALA A 54 -6.38 10.23 -3.89
CA ALA A 54 -5.76 11.18 -2.98
C ALA A 54 -5.48 12.57 -3.58
N GLU A 55 -5.52 12.75 -4.91
CA GLU A 55 -5.19 14.02 -5.57
C GLU A 55 -6.02 15.20 -5.07
N GLU A 56 -7.32 15.00 -4.87
CA GLU A 56 -8.20 16.02 -4.31
C GLU A 56 -7.85 16.36 -2.84
N PHE A 57 -7.45 15.35 -2.06
CA PHE A 57 -6.99 15.55 -0.69
C PHE A 57 -5.62 16.23 -0.65
N LEU A 58 -4.71 15.92 -1.59
CA LEU A 58 -3.41 16.58 -1.70
C LEU A 58 -3.57 18.08 -1.91
N THR A 59 -4.53 18.52 -2.73
CA THR A 59 -4.84 19.93 -2.93
C THR A 59 -5.27 20.59 -1.60
N ALA A 60 -6.16 19.93 -0.85
CA ALA A 60 -6.60 20.41 0.46
C ALA A 60 -5.47 20.41 1.52
N GLU A 61 -4.46 19.55 1.36
CA GLU A 61 -3.26 19.48 2.21
C GLU A 61 -2.18 20.52 1.81
N GLY A 62 -2.43 21.34 0.76
CA GLY A 62 -1.56 22.44 0.35
C GLY A 62 -0.63 22.13 -0.83
N PHE A 63 -0.80 21.01 -1.52
CA PHE A 63 -0.04 20.71 -2.74
C PHE A 63 -0.75 21.30 -3.96
N THR A 64 -0.13 22.30 -4.59
CA THR A 64 -0.66 22.97 -5.79
C THR A 64 -0.03 22.47 -7.10
N ASP A 65 1.06 21.72 -7.03
CA ASP A 65 1.76 21.11 -8.17
C ASP A 65 1.89 19.59 -7.92
N VAL A 66 0.84 18.85 -8.26
CA VAL A 66 0.80 17.38 -8.14
C VAL A 66 1.13 16.76 -9.51
N ARG A 67 2.22 16.01 -9.59
CA ARG A 67 2.67 15.38 -10.84
C ARG A 67 2.72 13.87 -10.70
N TYR A 68 2.30 13.17 -11.76
CA TYR A 68 2.44 11.72 -11.86
C TYR A 68 3.56 11.37 -12.82
N VAL A 69 4.54 10.64 -12.29
CA VAL A 69 5.69 10.14 -13.05
C VAL A 69 5.44 8.68 -13.38
N GLY A 70 5.42 8.33 -14.65
CA GLY A 70 5.10 6.97 -15.10
C GLY A 70 5.92 6.51 -16.28
N GLU A 71 6.89 7.30 -16.70
CA GLU A 71 7.79 6.94 -17.79
C GLU A 71 8.97 6.13 -17.26
N LYS A 72 9.44 5.18 -18.07
CA LYS A 72 10.55 4.28 -17.72
C LYS A 72 10.27 3.49 -16.43
N GLY A 73 11.22 3.40 -15.50
CA GLY A 73 11.14 2.55 -14.31
C GLY A 73 10.04 2.91 -13.30
N ALA A 74 9.71 4.19 -13.15
CA ALA A 74 8.75 4.67 -12.14
C ALA A 74 7.32 4.14 -12.33
N GLY A 75 6.92 3.86 -13.57
CA GLY A 75 5.58 3.35 -13.90
C GLY A 75 5.42 1.83 -13.80
N VAL A 76 6.48 1.09 -13.52
CA VAL A 76 6.41 -0.38 -13.45
C VAL A 76 6.00 -0.87 -12.06
N GLY A 77 6.23 -0.08 -11.02
CA GLY A 77 6.09 -0.52 -9.62
C GLY A 77 7.27 -1.40 -9.16
N GLY A 78 7.22 -1.86 -7.92
CA GLY A 78 8.24 -2.73 -7.36
C GLY A 78 9.62 -2.08 -7.25
N ILE A 79 10.67 -2.84 -7.52
CA ILE A 79 12.07 -2.40 -7.43
C ILE A 79 12.39 -1.23 -8.37
N PRO A 80 11.95 -1.22 -9.66
CA PRO A 80 12.19 -0.08 -10.54
C PRO A 80 11.63 1.24 -10.01
N LEU A 81 10.44 1.22 -9.41
CA LEU A 81 9.86 2.40 -8.76
C LEU A 81 10.68 2.83 -7.54
N ALA A 82 11.13 1.88 -6.71
CA ALA A 82 11.97 2.19 -5.55
C ALA A 82 13.30 2.84 -5.96
N LYS A 83 13.91 2.40 -7.05
CA LYS A 83 15.11 3.02 -7.65
C LYS A 83 14.86 4.43 -8.16
N ALA A 84 13.78 4.65 -8.91
CA ALA A 84 13.38 5.99 -9.37
C ALA A 84 13.11 6.93 -8.20
N MET A 85 12.50 6.42 -7.12
CA MET A 85 12.31 7.16 -5.88
C MET A 85 13.64 7.48 -5.19
N GLY A 86 14.54 6.51 -5.09
CA GLY A 86 15.90 6.71 -4.54
C GLY A 86 16.69 7.76 -5.32
N ALA A 87 16.56 7.78 -6.66
CA ALA A 87 17.15 8.78 -7.54
C ALA A 87 16.48 10.18 -7.45
N GLY A 88 15.40 10.33 -6.67
CA GLY A 88 14.69 11.59 -6.52
C GLY A 88 13.79 11.95 -7.70
N GLU A 89 13.39 11.01 -8.54
CA GLU A 89 12.41 11.21 -9.63
C GLU A 89 10.98 11.21 -9.08
N VAL A 90 10.71 10.45 -8.02
CA VAL A 90 9.45 10.30 -7.31
C VAL A 90 9.64 10.67 -5.84
N ASP A 91 8.75 11.48 -5.28
CA ASP A 91 8.84 11.92 -3.88
C ASP A 91 8.15 10.94 -2.94
N VAL A 92 6.90 10.58 -3.25
CA VAL A 92 6.06 9.67 -2.46
C VAL A 92 5.29 8.76 -3.39
N ALA A 93 5.11 7.49 -3.04
CA ALA A 93 4.27 6.58 -3.82
C ALA A 93 3.76 5.40 -2.99
N MET A 94 2.61 4.85 -3.41
CA MET A 94 2.24 3.49 -3.07
C MET A 94 3.08 2.51 -3.89
N ASN A 95 3.61 1.49 -3.23
CA ASN A 95 4.39 0.43 -3.87
C ASN A 95 4.19 -0.90 -3.14
N PHE A 96 4.57 -1.99 -3.78
CA PHE A 96 4.40 -3.35 -3.27
C PHE A 96 5.39 -3.69 -2.15
N ALA A 97 4.92 -4.30 -1.07
CA ALA A 97 5.69 -4.54 0.14
C ALA A 97 6.92 -5.43 -0.06
N ALA A 98 6.77 -6.58 -0.73
CA ALA A 98 7.89 -7.51 -0.91
C ALA A 98 9.06 -6.90 -1.69
N PRO A 99 8.88 -6.27 -2.87
CA PRO A 99 9.98 -5.61 -3.57
C PRO A 99 10.54 -4.38 -2.84
N LEU A 100 9.75 -3.68 -2.01
CA LEU A 100 10.27 -2.60 -1.17
C LEU A 100 11.28 -3.14 -0.15
N VAL A 101 11.03 -4.30 0.44
CA VAL A 101 11.98 -4.94 1.37
C VAL A 101 13.28 -5.30 0.67
N VAL A 102 13.23 -5.82 -0.56
CA VAL A 102 14.44 -6.08 -1.38
C VAL A 102 15.19 -4.77 -1.67
N SER A 103 14.47 -3.70 -1.98
CA SER A 103 15.08 -2.39 -2.27
C SER A 103 15.74 -1.77 -1.05
N LEU A 104 15.16 -1.91 0.15
CA LEU A 104 15.79 -1.48 1.40
C LEU A 104 17.09 -2.24 1.67
N ASP A 105 17.09 -3.55 1.46
CA ASP A 105 18.29 -4.38 1.62
C ASP A 105 19.39 -4.03 0.62
N ALA A 106 19.02 -3.61 -0.58
CA ALA A 106 19.94 -3.12 -1.60
C ALA A 106 20.49 -1.71 -1.30
N GLY A 107 20.01 -1.04 -0.24
CA GLY A 107 20.48 0.29 0.16
C GLY A 107 19.84 1.44 -0.60
N GLU A 108 18.71 1.21 -1.29
CA GLU A 108 17.99 2.30 -1.95
C GLU A 108 17.56 3.37 -0.93
N PRO A 109 17.80 4.67 -1.18
CA PRO A 109 17.54 5.74 -0.22
C PRO A 109 16.05 6.09 -0.15
N ILE A 110 15.25 5.12 0.28
CA ILE A 110 13.81 5.22 0.49
C ILE A 110 13.45 5.01 1.96
N ILE A 111 12.26 5.47 2.34
CA ILE A 111 11.68 5.28 3.69
C ILE A 111 10.24 4.77 3.53
N LEU A 112 9.87 3.74 4.31
CA LEU A 112 8.48 3.27 4.41
C LEU A 112 7.75 4.07 5.48
N LEU A 113 6.57 4.60 5.14
CA LEU A 113 5.82 5.53 5.98
C LEU A 113 4.55 4.93 6.58
N GLY A 114 3.95 3.93 5.94
CA GLY A 114 2.71 3.32 6.40
C GLY A 114 2.19 2.25 5.46
N GLY A 115 1.28 1.42 5.96
CA GLY A 115 0.54 0.46 5.16
C GLY A 115 -0.78 1.06 4.67
N VAL A 116 -1.24 0.63 3.50
CA VAL A 116 -2.50 1.09 2.90
C VAL A 116 -3.53 -0.03 2.98
N HIS A 117 -3.34 -1.14 2.26
CA HIS A 117 -4.25 -2.26 2.28
C HIS A 117 -3.52 -3.60 2.32
N VAL A 118 -4.15 -4.60 2.90
CA VAL A 118 -3.76 -6.00 2.78
C VAL A 118 -4.40 -6.60 1.53
N GLY A 119 -3.85 -7.72 1.04
CA GLY A 119 -4.43 -8.46 -0.09
C GLY A 119 -4.58 -7.64 -1.37
N CYS A 120 -4.27 -8.20 -2.47
CA CYS A 120 -4.63 -7.74 -3.80
C CYS A 120 -4.11 -8.67 -4.88
N PHE A 121 -3.20 -9.57 -4.55
CA PHE A 121 -2.70 -10.52 -5.54
C PHE A 121 -3.37 -11.88 -5.38
N GLU A 122 -3.49 -12.57 -6.50
CA GLU A 122 -3.87 -13.98 -6.52
C GLU A 122 -2.84 -14.78 -7.32
N LEU A 123 -2.45 -15.92 -6.77
CA LEU A 123 -1.61 -16.90 -7.46
C LEU A 123 -2.52 -17.96 -8.08
N PHE A 124 -2.41 -18.14 -9.39
CA PHE A 124 -3.15 -19.14 -10.16
C PHE A 124 -2.26 -20.30 -10.52
N GLY A 125 -2.80 -21.50 -10.41
CA GLY A 125 -2.22 -22.74 -10.94
C GLY A 125 -2.96 -23.26 -12.15
N SER A 126 -2.25 -23.94 -13.04
CA SER A 126 -2.88 -24.73 -14.11
C SER A 126 -3.63 -25.95 -13.52
N GLU A 127 -4.33 -26.72 -14.35
CA GLU A 127 -5.00 -27.95 -13.89
C GLU A 127 -4.05 -28.97 -13.26
N ARG A 128 -2.76 -28.91 -13.58
CA ARG A 128 -1.70 -29.77 -13.03
C ARG A 128 -1.25 -29.35 -11.62
N VAL A 129 -1.67 -28.18 -11.15
CA VAL A 129 -1.27 -27.60 -9.86
C VAL A 129 -2.52 -27.38 -9.01
N ARG A 130 -2.71 -28.19 -8.01
CA ARG A 130 -3.89 -28.17 -7.12
C ARG A 130 -3.60 -27.53 -5.78
N THR A 131 -2.36 -27.62 -5.33
CA THR A 131 -1.84 -27.08 -4.07
C THR A 131 -0.56 -26.30 -4.33
N LEU A 132 -0.13 -25.47 -3.37
CA LEU A 132 1.14 -24.76 -3.47
C LEU A 132 2.34 -25.72 -3.58
N SER A 133 2.29 -26.89 -2.93
CA SER A 133 3.36 -27.88 -2.97
C SER A 133 3.56 -28.50 -4.38
N ASP A 134 2.51 -28.53 -5.19
CA ASP A 134 2.58 -29.02 -6.56
C ASP A 134 3.37 -28.09 -7.48
N LEU A 135 3.71 -26.88 -7.03
CA LEU A 135 4.59 -25.97 -7.77
C LEU A 135 6.04 -26.44 -7.86
N LYS A 136 6.44 -27.43 -7.04
CA LYS A 136 7.78 -28.03 -7.12
C LYS A 136 8.05 -28.63 -8.50
N GLY A 137 9.13 -28.16 -9.14
CA GLY A 137 9.53 -28.59 -10.48
C GLY A 137 8.65 -28.03 -11.61
N LYS A 138 7.78 -27.04 -11.32
CA LYS A 138 6.84 -26.47 -12.28
C LYS A 138 7.35 -25.16 -12.88
N THR A 139 6.71 -24.77 -13.99
CA THR A 139 6.98 -23.53 -14.71
C THR A 139 6.06 -22.41 -14.23
N VAL A 140 6.63 -21.29 -13.81
CA VAL A 140 5.88 -20.12 -13.34
C VAL A 140 6.30 -18.90 -14.15
N ALA A 141 5.33 -18.19 -14.74
CA ALA A 141 5.63 -17.01 -15.54
C ALA A 141 5.62 -15.75 -14.68
N VAL A 142 6.63 -14.90 -14.92
CA VAL A 142 6.77 -13.56 -14.35
C VAL A 142 7.25 -12.58 -15.43
N PRO A 143 6.94 -11.26 -15.33
CA PRO A 143 7.39 -10.30 -16.33
C PRO A 143 8.92 -10.21 -16.44
N GLN A 144 9.58 -10.30 -15.31
CA GLN A 144 11.04 -10.34 -15.16
C GLN A 144 11.41 -10.83 -13.76
N LEU A 145 12.64 -11.28 -13.58
CA LEU A 145 13.18 -11.55 -12.24
C LEU A 145 13.19 -10.24 -11.43
N ASN A 146 12.94 -10.36 -10.14
CA ASN A 146 12.79 -9.22 -9.22
C ASN A 146 11.58 -8.30 -9.50
N SER A 147 10.65 -8.70 -10.38
CA SER A 147 9.34 -8.05 -10.48
C SER A 147 8.53 -8.25 -9.20
N PRO A 148 7.47 -7.47 -8.96
CA PRO A 148 6.55 -7.71 -7.84
C PRO A 148 6.01 -9.14 -7.84
N GLN A 149 5.66 -9.69 -9.00
CA GLN A 149 5.19 -11.07 -9.13
C GLN A 149 6.25 -12.06 -8.65
N HIS A 150 7.48 -11.91 -9.13
CA HIS A 150 8.58 -12.80 -8.74
C HIS A 150 8.84 -12.77 -7.23
N THR A 151 8.94 -11.57 -6.63
CA THR A 151 9.23 -11.42 -5.19
C THR A 151 8.10 -11.97 -4.32
N PHE A 152 6.84 -11.77 -4.71
CA PHE A 152 5.71 -12.34 -3.97
C PHE A 152 5.66 -13.87 -4.10
N ILE A 153 5.81 -14.42 -5.31
CA ILE A 153 5.83 -15.89 -5.49
C ILE A 153 7.00 -16.50 -4.73
N ALA A 154 8.19 -15.91 -4.78
CA ALA A 154 9.34 -16.38 -4.00
C ALA A 154 9.00 -16.43 -2.50
N SER A 155 8.35 -15.39 -1.96
CA SER A 155 7.93 -15.38 -0.55
C SER A 155 6.88 -16.45 -0.23
N ILE A 156 5.97 -16.76 -1.19
CA ILE A 156 4.91 -17.76 -1.03
C ILE A 156 5.52 -19.16 -1.00
N VAL A 157 6.35 -19.51 -1.99
CA VAL A 157 6.93 -20.85 -2.08
C VAL A 157 7.91 -21.11 -0.95
N THR A 158 8.66 -20.10 -0.51
CA THR A 158 9.55 -20.23 0.66
C THR A 158 8.75 -20.45 1.95
N GLN A 159 7.58 -19.84 2.10
CA GLN A 159 6.70 -20.05 3.27
C GLN A 159 6.29 -21.52 3.44
N ILE A 160 6.24 -22.29 2.35
CA ILE A 160 5.92 -23.73 2.37
C ILE A 160 7.16 -24.63 2.26
N GLY A 161 8.35 -24.07 2.39
CA GLY A 161 9.62 -24.82 2.39
C GLY A 161 10.18 -25.17 1.02
N LEU A 162 9.68 -24.57 -0.07
CA LEU A 162 10.29 -24.68 -1.39
C LEU A 162 11.38 -23.63 -1.61
N ASP A 163 12.41 -23.97 -2.36
CA ASP A 163 13.46 -23.05 -2.78
C ASP A 163 13.10 -22.43 -4.14
N PRO A 164 12.80 -21.14 -4.22
CA PRO A 164 12.40 -20.51 -5.47
C PRO A 164 13.47 -20.56 -6.57
N ASN A 165 14.75 -20.79 -6.21
CA ASN A 165 15.86 -20.85 -7.15
C ASN A 165 16.09 -22.26 -7.73
N ARG A 166 15.63 -23.31 -7.03
CA ARG A 166 15.84 -24.69 -7.42
C ARG A 166 14.54 -25.42 -7.79
N ASP A 167 13.47 -25.10 -7.06
CA ASP A 167 12.21 -25.84 -7.16
C ASP A 167 11.23 -25.21 -8.15
N ILE A 168 11.51 -23.97 -8.66
CA ILE A 168 10.66 -23.27 -9.63
C ILE A 168 11.45 -23.00 -10.92
N THR A 169 10.83 -23.30 -12.06
CA THR A 169 11.36 -22.89 -13.37
C THR A 169 10.69 -21.57 -13.77
N TRP A 170 11.44 -20.48 -13.74
CA TRP A 170 10.94 -19.16 -14.09
C TRP A 170 10.93 -18.94 -15.60
N LEU A 171 9.76 -18.54 -16.14
CA LEU A 171 9.59 -18.10 -17.52
C LEU A 171 9.31 -16.60 -17.56
N LEU A 172 10.00 -15.87 -18.44
CA LEU A 172 9.88 -14.42 -18.52
C LEU A 172 8.91 -14.03 -19.63
N HIS A 173 7.69 -13.69 -19.25
CA HIS A 173 6.62 -13.27 -20.15
C HIS A 173 5.85 -12.07 -19.60
N PRO A 174 5.46 -11.12 -20.46
CA PRO A 174 4.52 -10.07 -20.05
C PRO A 174 3.19 -10.67 -19.56
N PRO A 175 2.45 -9.98 -18.66
CA PRO A 175 1.22 -10.53 -18.06
C PRO A 175 0.18 -11.03 -19.08
N ALA A 176 0.00 -10.30 -20.19
CA ALA A 176 -0.96 -10.73 -21.23
C ALA A 176 -0.58 -12.08 -21.86
N GLU A 177 0.70 -12.28 -22.15
CA GLU A 177 1.21 -13.56 -22.68
C GLU A 177 1.18 -14.65 -21.62
N ALA A 178 1.56 -14.35 -20.39
CA ALA A 178 1.51 -15.33 -19.29
C ALA A 178 0.08 -15.84 -19.07
N LYS A 179 -0.94 -14.97 -19.09
CA LYS A 179 -2.34 -15.37 -19.00
C LYS A 179 -2.76 -16.29 -20.14
N ARG A 180 -2.32 -15.99 -21.37
CA ARG A 180 -2.58 -16.86 -22.54
C ARG A 180 -1.93 -18.23 -22.39
N LEU A 181 -0.66 -18.28 -21.98
CA LEU A 181 0.07 -19.52 -21.76
C LEU A 181 -0.53 -20.37 -20.63
N LEU A 182 -1.04 -19.73 -19.58
CA LEU A 182 -1.77 -20.42 -18.50
C LEU A 182 -3.06 -21.04 -19.03
N ALA A 183 -3.83 -20.30 -19.84
CA ALA A 183 -5.06 -20.80 -20.47
C ALA A 183 -4.80 -22.00 -21.39
N GLU A 184 -3.66 -22.03 -22.08
CA GLU A 184 -3.24 -23.11 -22.96
C GLU A 184 -2.54 -24.27 -22.22
N GLY A 185 -2.40 -24.18 -20.90
CA GLY A 185 -1.69 -25.18 -20.10
C GLY A 185 -0.19 -25.28 -20.37
N LYS A 186 0.42 -24.26 -20.99
CA LYS A 186 1.85 -24.21 -21.33
C LYS A 186 2.73 -23.75 -20.17
N ILE A 187 2.14 -23.09 -19.17
CA ILE A 187 2.77 -22.77 -17.89
C ILE A 187 1.92 -23.31 -16.74
N ASP A 188 2.53 -23.47 -15.58
CA ASP A 188 1.89 -24.05 -14.41
C ASP A 188 1.44 -23.04 -13.38
N GLY A 189 2.02 -21.84 -13.36
CA GLY A 189 1.67 -20.81 -12.41
C GLY A 189 1.78 -19.40 -12.96
N PHE A 190 0.92 -18.50 -12.45
CA PHE A 190 0.89 -17.08 -12.74
C PHE A 190 0.34 -16.30 -11.54
N LEU A 191 1.01 -15.23 -11.14
CA LEU A 191 0.50 -14.30 -10.12
C LEU A 191 -0.02 -13.04 -10.78
N GLY A 192 -1.30 -12.75 -10.56
CA GLY A 192 -1.96 -11.54 -11.04
C GLY A 192 -2.14 -10.50 -9.94
N PHE A 193 -1.96 -9.23 -10.32
CA PHE A 193 -2.48 -8.08 -9.60
C PHE A 193 -3.74 -7.56 -10.29
N PRO A 194 -4.67 -6.92 -9.57
CA PRO A 194 -5.90 -6.41 -10.17
C PRO A 194 -5.63 -5.47 -11.35
N PRO A 195 -6.34 -5.65 -12.47
CA PRO A 195 -7.56 -6.45 -12.63
C PRO A 195 -7.36 -7.88 -13.19
N ASP A 196 -6.13 -8.38 -13.32
CA ASP A 196 -5.86 -9.71 -13.91
C ASP A 196 -6.57 -10.86 -13.18
N PRO A 197 -6.60 -10.95 -11.82
CA PRO A 197 -7.31 -12.01 -11.12
C PRO A 197 -8.79 -12.06 -11.46
N GLN A 198 -9.46 -10.91 -11.55
CA GLN A 198 -10.87 -10.80 -11.89
C GLN A 198 -11.14 -11.34 -13.31
N GLU A 199 -10.27 -11.00 -14.27
CA GLU A 199 -10.35 -11.54 -15.64
C GLU A 199 -10.19 -13.07 -15.65
N LEU A 200 -9.15 -13.60 -14.99
CA LEU A 200 -8.87 -15.02 -14.98
C LEU A 200 -10.03 -15.83 -14.38
N ARG A 201 -10.58 -15.38 -13.26
CA ARG A 201 -11.75 -16.01 -12.62
C ARG A 201 -12.99 -15.97 -13.51
N ALA A 202 -13.29 -14.82 -14.13
CA ALA A 202 -14.42 -14.66 -15.03
C ALA A 202 -14.32 -15.58 -16.24
N ARG A 203 -13.11 -15.78 -16.76
CA ARG A 203 -12.81 -16.65 -17.90
C ARG A 203 -12.56 -18.11 -17.52
N LYS A 204 -12.61 -18.44 -16.23
CA LYS A 204 -12.31 -19.79 -15.69
C LYS A 204 -10.93 -20.31 -16.12
N ILE A 205 -9.93 -19.42 -16.14
CA ILE A 205 -8.54 -19.75 -16.50
C ILE A 205 -7.76 -20.04 -15.21
N GLY A 206 -7.25 -21.25 -15.11
CA GLY A 206 -6.50 -21.72 -13.95
C GLY A 206 -7.35 -21.87 -12.69
N ARG A 207 -6.68 -22.18 -11.60
CA ARG A 207 -7.27 -22.34 -10.26
C ARG A 207 -6.56 -21.37 -9.31
N VAL A 208 -7.31 -20.66 -8.46
CA VAL A 208 -6.71 -19.85 -7.39
C VAL A 208 -6.07 -20.77 -6.36
N LEU A 209 -4.76 -20.64 -6.18
CA LEU A 209 -3.97 -21.35 -5.17
C LEU A 209 -3.81 -20.49 -3.91
N VAL A 210 -3.70 -19.17 -4.09
CA VAL A 210 -3.63 -18.19 -3.02
C VAL A 210 -4.42 -16.96 -3.44
N ASN A 211 -5.31 -16.52 -2.56
CA ASN A 211 -5.91 -15.20 -2.59
C ASN A 211 -5.42 -14.43 -1.35
N SER A 212 -4.53 -13.48 -1.55
CA SER A 212 -3.90 -12.73 -0.45
C SER A 212 -4.86 -11.86 0.36
N ALA A 213 -6.08 -11.62 -0.11
CA ALA A 213 -7.08 -10.88 0.63
C ALA A 213 -7.74 -11.71 1.75
N VAL A 214 -7.74 -13.04 1.61
CA VAL A 214 -8.46 -13.94 2.53
C VAL A 214 -7.58 -15.04 3.12
N ASP A 215 -6.56 -15.50 2.38
CA ASP A 215 -5.74 -16.64 2.81
C ASP A 215 -4.62 -16.21 3.76
N ARG A 216 -4.50 -16.94 4.89
CA ARG A 216 -3.38 -16.76 5.81
C ARG A 216 -2.11 -17.44 5.28
N PRO A 217 -0.93 -16.89 5.57
CA PRO A 217 -0.69 -15.70 6.39
C PRO A 217 -0.83 -14.37 5.64
N TRP A 218 -0.94 -14.36 4.32
CA TRP A 218 -0.83 -13.16 3.45
C TRP A 218 -1.91 -12.11 3.75
N SER A 219 -3.13 -12.52 4.12
CA SER A 219 -4.21 -11.59 4.49
C SER A 219 -3.96 -10.81 5.81
N GLN A 220 -2.85 -11.08 6.49
CA GLN A 220 -2.45 -10.38 7.72
C GLN A 220 -1.37 -9.32 7.47
N TYR A 221 -0.84 -9.24 6.24
CA TYR A 221 0.24 -8.35 5.88
C TYR A 221 -0.14 -7.44 4.73
N PHE A 222 0.34 -6.21 4.78
CA PHE A 222 0.08 -5.26 3.70
C PHE A 222 0.64 -5.76 2.38
N CYS A 223 -0.16 -5.67 1.32
CA CYS A 223 0.31 -5.80 -0.05
C CYS A 223 0.99 -4.52 -0.49
N CYS A 224 0.38 -3.37 -0.18
CA CYS A 224 0.89 -2.07 -0.57
C CYS A 224 1.22 -1.20 0.65
N LEU A 225 2.39 -0.56 0.58
CA LEU A 225 2.87 0.42 1.55
C LEU A 225 3.06 1.78 0.86
N VAL A 226 2.96 2.85 1.62
CA VAL A 226 3.47 4.16 1.20
C VAL A 226 4.95 4.22 1.47
N SER A 227 5.72 4.52 0.45
CA SER A 227 7.15 4.77 0.51
C SER A 227 7.47 6.18 0.01
N ALA A 228 8.58 6.75 0.45
CA ALA A 228 9.04 8.07 0.05
C ALA A 228 10.55 8.11 -0.15
N ASN A 229 11.01 9.06 -0.95
CA ASN A 229 12.43 9.39 -1.05
C ASN A 229 12.94 9.85 0.32
N ARG A 230 14.06 9.30 0.77
CA ARG A 230 14.63 9.59 2.11
C ARG A 230 14.95 11.07 2.31
N GLU A 231 15.50 11.72 1.31
CA GLU A 231 15.84 13.15 1.39
C GLU A 231 14.60 14.03 1.40
N PHE A 232 13.53 13.65 0.67
CA PHE A 232 12.23 14.31 0.74
C PHE A 232 11.66 14.28 2.16
N VAL A 233 11.65 13.10 2.80
CA VAL A 233 11.16 12.93 4.17
C VAL A 233 11.95 13.79 5.15
N LYS A 234 13.27 13.87 4.99
CA LYS A 234 14.15 14.64 5.84
C LYS A 234 13.95 16.15 5.68
N ARG A 235 13.81 16.63 4.44
CA ARG A 235 13.69 18.05 4.14
C ARG A 235 12.28 18.60 4.33
N TYR A 236 11.26 17.77 4.15
CA TYR A 236 9.86 18.18 4.10
C TYR A 236 8.97 17.28 4.99
N PRO A 237 9.21 17.25 6.32
CA PRO A 237 8.46 16.36 7.23
C PRO A 237 6.97 16.68 7.31
N VAL A 238 6.57 17.95 7.26
CA VAL A 238 5.14 18.33 7.26
C VAL A 238 4.49 17.91 5.94
N ALA A 239 5.12 18.16 4.80
CA ALA A 239 4.64 17.72 3.49
C ALA A 239 4.55 16.18 3.41
N THR A 240 5.52 15.47 4.00
CA THR A 240 5.51 14.00 4.07
C THR A 240 4.29 13.48 4.83
N LYS A 241 4.01 14.02 6.02
CA LYS A 241 2.84 13.65 6.82
C LYS A 241 1.54 13.95 6.09
N ARG A 242 1.43 15.12 5.47
CA ARG A 242 0.26 15.55 4.71
C ARG A 242 0.02 14.66 3.48
N ALA A 243 1.07 14.29 2.75
CA ALA A 243 0.96 13.36 1.63
C ALA A 243 0.48 11.96 2.09
N LEU A 244 1.03 11.44 3.19
CA LEU A 244 0.56 10.18 3.77
C LEU A 244 -0.92 10.30 4.20
N ARG A 245 -1.32 11.39 4.85
CA ARG A 245 -2.72 11.66 5.24
C ARG A 245 -3.65 11.63 4.03
N ALA A 246 -3.28 12.30 2.95
CA ALA A 246 -4.06 12.32 1.72
C ALA A 246 -4.27 10.92 1.14
N ILE A 247 -3.21 10.09 1.08
CA ILE A 247 -3.29 8.71 0.57
C ILE A 247 -4.18 7.84 1.47
N LEU A 248 -4.07 7.96 2.81
CA LEU A 248 -4.90 7.20 3.74
C LEU A 248 -6.37 7.64 3.71
N LYS A 249 -6.67 8.92 3.45
CA LYS A 249 -8.03 9.40 3.16
C LYS A 249 -8.54 8.83 1.83
N GLY A 250 -7.68 8.77 0.80
CA GLY A 250 -7.98 8.13 -0.47
C GLY A 250 -8.32 6.65 -0.32
N ASP A 251 -7.58 5.93 0.55
CA ASP A 251 -7.88 4.54 0.89
C ASP A 251 -9.25 4.39 1.57
N GLN A 252 -9.57 5.26 2.51
CA GLN A 252 -10.88 5.27 3.14
C GLN A 252 -12.00 5.57 2.14
N LEU A 253 -11.77 6.49 1.20
CA LEU A 253 -12.75 6.81 0.16
C LEU A 253 -12.95 5.64 -0.82
N CYS A 254 -11.89 4.93 -1.17
CA CYS A 254 -11.99 3.70 -1.97
C CYS A 254 -12.82 2.61 -1.28
N ALA A 255 -12.78 2.52 0.05
CA ALA A 255 -13.58 1.57 0.82
C ALA A 255 -15.09 1.91 0.79
N VAL A 256 -15.45 3.20 0.83
CA VAL A 256 -16.86 3.63 0.88
C VAL A 256 -17.45 3.87 -0.51
N ASP A 257 -16.64 4.22 -1.50
CA ASP A 257 -17.02 4.39 -2.91
C ASP A 257 -16.02 3.67 -3.83
N PRO A 258 -16.14 2.33 -3.99
CA PRO A 258 -15.29 1.57 -4.91
C PRO A 258 -15.36 2.07 -6.36
N GLY A 259 -16.52 2.60 -6.77
CA GLY A 259 -16.71 3.15 -8.11
C GLY A 259 -15.82 4.36 -8.38
N ARG A 260 -15.61 5.21 -7.37
CA ARG A 260 -14.71 6.37 -7.47
C ARG A 260 -13.24 5.93 -7.65
N GLY A 261 -12.81 4.92 -6.89
CA GLY A 261 -11.48 4.34 -7.08
C GLY A 261 -11.26 3.77 -8.47
N ALA A 262 -12.25 3.02 -9.00
CA ALA A 262 -12.18 2.48 -10.37
C ALA A 262 -12.13 3.60 -11.42
N ARG A 263 -12.91 4.68 -11.27
CA ARG A 263 -12.86 5.84 -12.17
C ARG A 263 -11.50 6.54 -12.10
N ALA A 264 -11.00 6.83 -10.90
CA ALA A 264 -9.70 7.49 -10.72
C ALA A 264 -8.55 6.69 -11.37
N PHE A 265 -8.61 5.37 -11.35
CA PHE A 265 -7.69 4.50 -12.08
C PHE A 265 -7.85 4.64 -13.60
N ALA A 266 -9.07 4.60 -14.12
CA ALA A 266 -9.36 4.71 -15.56
C ALA A 266 -8.95 6.07 -16.13
N ASP A 267 -9.17 7.16 -15.39
CA ASP A 267 -8.84 8.53 -15.77
C ASP A 267 -7.33 8.74 -15.92
N ARG A 268 -6.50 7.84 -15.37
CA ARG A 268 -5.05 7.81 -15.62
C ARG A 268 -4.68 7.22 -16.99
N GLY A 269 -5.66 6.83 -17.80
CA GLY A 269 -5.46 6.29 -19.14
C GLY A 269 -5.04 4.82 -19.16
N PHE A 270 -5.20 4.08 -18.06
CA PHE A 270 -4.95 2.66 -18.04
C PHE A 270 -6.07 1.91 -18.76
N LYS A 271 -5.65 1.02 -19.68
CA LYS A 271 -6.56 0.21 -20.47
C LYS A 271 -6.98 -1.03 -19.67
N GLY A 272 -8.23 -1.47 -19.83
CA GLY A 272 -8.77 -2.67 -19.20
C GLY A 272 -10.28 -2.70 -19.29
N VAL A 273 -10.88 -3.79 -18.83
CA VAL A 273 -12.33 -3.92 -18.72
C VAL A 273 -12.79 -3.20 -17.45
N PRO A 274 -13.60 -2.13 -17.54
CA PRO A 274 -13.97 -1.31 -16.36
C PRO A 274 -14.65 -2.12 -15.26
N GLU A 275 -15.36 -3.20 -15.64
CA GLU A 275 -16.04 -4.08 -14.72
C GLU A 275 -15.08 -4.83 -13.79
N TYR A 276 -13.97 -5.33 -14.33
CA TYR A 276 -12.94 -6.00 -13.52
C TYR A 276 -12.25 -5.03 -12.55
N ALA A 277 -12.02 -3.79 -12.99
CA ALA A 277 -11.49 -2.77 -12.10
C ALA A 277 -12.46 -2.46 -10.95
N ARG A 278 -13.76 -2.34 -11.24
CA ARG A 278 -14.78 -2.11 -10.21
C ARG A 278 -14.91 -3.30 -9.26
N GLN A 279 -14.89 -4.52 -9.78
CA GLN A 279 -14.91 -5.74 -8.98
C GLN A 279 -13.69 -5.79 -8.05
N ALA A 280 -12.50 -5.51 -8.57
CA ALA A 280 -11.28 -5.45 -7.76
C ALA A 280 -11.38 -4.45 -6.61
N MET A 281 -11.94 -3.27 -6.87
CA MET A 281 -12.12 -2.24 -5.83
C MET A 281 -13.06 -2.67 -4.70
N THR A 282 -14.00 -3.58 -4.97
CA THR A 282 -14.90 -4.14 -3.94
C THR A 282 -14.25 -5.30 -3.17
N GLU A 283 -13.34 -6.03 -3.78
CA GLU A 283 -12.70 -7.21 -3.20
C GLU A 283 -11.49 -6.88 -2.34
N ILE A 284 -10.76 -5.80 -2.66
CA ILE A 284 -9.60 -5.36 -1.87
C ILE A 284 -10.11 -4.71 -0.57
N PRO A 285 -9.61 -5.15 0.61
CA PRO A 285 -10.05 -4.63 1.90
C PRO A 285 -9.45 -3.25 2.21
N PHE A 286 -9.84 -2.24 1.42
CA PHE A 286 -9.49 -0.84 1.67
C PHE A 286 -10.11 -0.32 2.98
N GLY A 287 -9.58 0.79 3.51
CA GLY A 287 -10.07 1.45 4.73
C GLY A 287 -9.63 0.77 6.03
N ARG A 288 -8.95 -0.36 5.96
CA ARG A 288 -8.59 -1.18 7.13
C ARG A 288 -7.13 -1.01 7.59
N TRP A 289 -6.42 0.01 7.10
CA TRP A 289 -5.01 0.22 7.40
C TRP A 289 -4.69 0.36 8.90
N ARG A 290 -5.65 0.73 9.73
CA ARG A 290 -5.49 0.85 11.18
C ARG A 290 -5.40 -0.48 11.91
N GLU A 291 -5.96 -1.55 11.32
CA GLU A 291 -6.05 -2.88 11.93
C GLU A 291 -4.72 -3.62 11.90
N TYR A 292 -3.81 -3.23 11.03
CA TYR A 292 -2.56 -3.93 10.77
C TYR A 292 -1.34 -3.09 11.16
N LYS A 293 -0.23 -3.78 11.46
CA LYS A 293 1.05 -3.16 11.79
C LYS A 293 2.00 -3.26 10.59
N PRO A 294 2.42 -2.15 9.96
CA PRO A 294 3.30 -2.21 8.80
C PRO A 294 4.69 -2.76 9.12
N GLU A 295 5.15 -2.62 10.37
CA GLU A 295 6.38 -3.24 10.84
C GLU A 295 6.35 -4.77 10.69
N GLU A 296 5.23 -5.41 11.06
CA GLU A 296 5.08 -6.86 10.93
C GLU A 296 5.09 -7.31 9.47
N THR A 297 4.60 -6.47 8.56
CA THR A 297 4.71 -6.70 7.11
C THR A 297 6.16 -6.71 6.66
N VAL A 298 6.94 -5.70 7.05
CA VAL A 298 8.37 -5.64 6.72
C VAL A 298 9.11 -6.85 7.30
N ARG A 299 8.81 -7.20 8.54
CA ARG A 299 9.39 -8.36 9.24
C ARG A 299 9.08 -9.67 8.50
N PHE A 300 7.82 -9.89 8.14
CA PHE A 300 7.38 -11.09 7.43
C PHE A 300 8.10 -11.26 6.10
N TYR A 301 8.05 -10.24 5.22
CA TYR A 301 8.70 -10.35 3.92
C TYR A 301 10.22 -10.39 4.02
N ALA A 302 10.83 -9.69 4.96
CA ALA A 302 12.28 -9.77 5.17
C ALA A 302 12.73 -11.19 5.54
N LEU A 303 11.99 -11.89 6.40
CA LEU A 303 12.27 -13.28 6.74
C LEU A 303 12.13 -14.19 5.51
N ARG A 304 10.99 -14.14 4.83
CA ARG A 304 10.71 -15.01 3.67
C ARG A 304 11.69 -14.77 2.51
N LEU A 305 11.97 -13.50 2.21
CA LEU A 305 12.90 -13.15 1.12
C LEU A 305 14.36 -13.43 1.48
N ARG A 306 14.71 -13.42 2.77
CA ARG A 306 16.03 -13.87 3.23
C ARG A 306 16.19 -15.38 3.04
N GLU A 307 15.19 -16.16 3.39
CA GLU A 307 15.15 -17.60 3.13
C GLU A 307 15.22 -17.92 1.63
N ALA A 308 14.60 -17.07 0.80
CA ALA A 308 14.69 -17.14 -0.66
C ALA A 308 16.05 -16.68 -1.23
N GLY A 309 16.98 -16.21 -0.38
CA GLY A 309 18.27 -15.67 -0.83
C GLY A 309 18.21 -14.30 -1.51
N MET A 310 17.07 -13.62 -1.48
CA MET A 310 16.85 -12.31 -2.12
C MET A 310 17.19 -11.12 -1.22
N VAL A 311 17.30 -11.33 0.10
CA VAL A 311 17.60 -10.34 1.13
C VAL A 311 18.71 -10.91 2.03
N LYS A 312 19.66 -10.07 2.42
CA LYS A 312 20.78 -10.46 3.32
C LYS A 312 20.63 -9.87 4.71
N GLY A 313 20.11 -8.67 4.82
CA GLY A 313 19.93 -7.93 6.07
C GLY A 313 18.95 -8.59 7.02
N SER A 314 19.12 -8.34 8.31
CA SER A 314 18.15 -8.79 9.31
C SER A 314 16.86 -7.93 9.24
N PRO A 315 15.70 -8.49 9.56
CA PRO A 315 14.46 -7.72 9.65
C PRO A 315 14.59 -6.50 10.57
N GLN A 316 15.29 -6.64 11.69
CA GLN A 316 15.51 -5.56 12.65
C GLN A 316 16.27 -4.40 12.03
N LYS A 317 17.35 -4.67 11.27
CA LYS A 317 18.11 -3.66 10.56
C LYS A 317 17.27 -2.94 9.52
N LEU A 318 16.56 -3.69 8.67
CA LEU A 318 15.72 -3.12 7.63
C LEU A 318 14.59 -2.23 8.17
N ILE A 319 13.99 -2.63 9.31
CA ILE A 319 12.98 -1.82 9.99
C ILE A 319 13.63 -0.55 10.57
N ALA A 320 14.74 -0.68 11.30
CA ALA A 320 15.37 0.46 11.97
C ALA A 320 15.87 1.53 10.97
N GLU A 321 16.43 1.10 9.83
CA GLU A 321 17.05 1.99 8.85
C GLU A 321 16.09 2.42 7.73
N GLY A 322 15.06 1.61 7.44
CA GLY A 322 14.18 1.75 6.26
C GLY A 322 12.79 2.26 6.56
N THR A 323 12.44 2.54 7.82
CA THR A 323 11.06 2.92 8.16
C THR A 323 10.98 4.15 9.05
N ASP A 324 9.88 4.90 8.91
CA ASP A 324 9.56 6.02 9.80
C ASP A 324 8.05 6.03 10.10
N TRP A 325 7.68 5.34 11.18
CA TRP A 325 6.29 5.20 11.57
C TRP A 325 5.73 6.38 12.39
N ARG A 326 6.54 7.42 12.70
CA ARG A 326 6.07 8.57 13.52
C ARG A 326 4.86 9.25 12.87
N PHE A 327 4.88 9.49 11.56
CA PHE A 327 3.78 10.12 10.84
C PHE A 327 2.50 9.28 10.89
N LEU A 328 2.61 7.97 10.67
CA LEU A 328 1.47 7.05 10.77
C LEU A 328 0.89 7.03 12.19
N ASN A 329 1.75 7.03 13.21
CA ASN A 329 1.32 7.00 14.60
C ASN A 329 0.57 8.28 15.01
N GLU A 330 0.98 9.43 14.49
CA GLU A 330 0.25 10.70 14.65
C GLU A 330 -1.11 10.62 13.92
N LEU A 331 -1.12 10.20 12.64
CA LEU A 331 -2.33 10.09 11.85
C LEU A 331 -3.35 9.09 12.40
N ARG A 332 -2.91 8.04 13.07
CA ARG A 332 -3.79 7.12 13.81
C ARG A 332 -4.55 7.82 14.94
N LYS A 333 -3.96 8.86 15.55
CA LYS A 333 -4.61 9.66 16.58
C LYS A 333 -5.54 10.72 15.99
N GLU A 334 -5.12 11.36 14.89
CA GLU A 334 -5.86 12.43 14.22
C GLU A 334 -7.08 11.94 13.45
N LEU A 335 -6.95 10.85 12.72
CA LEU A 335 -7.98 10.29 11.86
C LEU A 335 -8.87 9.26 12.60
N LYS A 336 -9.07 9.42 13.91
CA LYS A 336 -10.08 8.66 14.65
C LYS A 336 -11.45 9.09 14.15
N GLY A 337 -12.05 8.29 13.30
CA GLY A 337 -13.40 8.45 12.80
C GLY A 337 -14.28 7.32 13.25
#